data_b54dd5749db4a28f5de047ad3a8cf28d
#
_entry.id   b54dd5749db4a28f5de047ad3a8cf28d
#
_cell.length_a   1.000
_cell.length_b   1.000
_cell.length_c   1.000
_cell.angle_alpha   90.00
_cell.angle_beta   90.00
_cell.angle_gamma   90.00
#
_symmetry.space_group_name_H-M   'P 1'
#
loop_
_entity.id
_entity.type
_entity.pdbx_description
1 polymer ?
#
loop_
_entity_poly.entity_id
_entity_poly.type
_entity_poly.pdbx_seq_one_letter_code
_entity_poly.pdbx_strand_id
1 'polypeptide(L)'
;MKSFRKELWFNVPTRRAFINITGQVEECLRESGVREGLVLVNAMHITASVFINDDESGLHHDYEVWLEKLAPHEPVSQYRHNGYEDNADAHLKRQVMGREVVVAITDGRLDFGTWERIFYGEFDGGRQKRVLVKIIGE
;
A
#
# COMPACT_ATOMS: atom_id res chain seq x y z
N MET A 1 19.75 19.47 3.00
CA MET A 1 18.81 18.33 2.86
C MET A 1 17.50 18.66 3.56
N LYS A 2 16.39 18.38 2.90
CA LYS A 2 15.04 18.50 3.48
C LYS A 2 14.55 17.15 3.96
N SER A 3 13.67 17.15 4.95
CA SER A 3 12.99 15.97 5.46
C SER A 3 11.53 16.31 5.72
N PHE A 4 10.66 15.48 5.21
CA PHE A 4 9.20 15.66 5.31
C PHE A 4 8.57 14.35 5.76
N ARG A 5 7.56 14.43 6.63
CA ARG A 5 6.85 13.26 7.13
C ARG A 5 5.37 13.56 7.21
N LYS A 6 4.54 12.66 6.66
CA LYS A 6 3.09 12.76 6.78
C LYS A 6 2.48 11.37 6.92
N GLU A 7 1.38 11.28 7.63
CA GLU A 7 0.58 10.06 7.72
C GLU A 7 -0.71 10.24 6.92
N LEU A 8 -1.01 9.25 6.08
CA LEU A 8 -2.28 9.15 5.38
C LEU A 8 -3.12 8.10 6.12
N TRP A 9 -4.38 8.43 6.39
CA TRP A 9 -5.26 7.55 7.15
C TRP A 9 -6.33 6.97 6.26
N PHE A 10 -6.58 5.67 6.41
CA PHE A 10 -7.56 4.92 5.65
C PHE A 10 -8.47 4.14 6.59
N ASN A 11 -9.78 4.18 6.31
CA ASN A 11 -10.76 3.34 6.98
C ASN A 11 -11.62 2.73 5.87
N VAL A 12 -11.25 1.53 5.43
CA VAL A 12 -11.89 0.85 4.31
C VAL A 12 -13.06 0.02 4.86
N PRO A 13 -14.30 0.26 4.41
CA PRO A 13 -15.46 -0.43 4.96
C PRO A 13 -15.57 -1.89 4.53
N THR A 14 -14.96 -2.25 3.41
CA THR A 14 -14.94 -3.64 2.93
C THR A 14 -13.72 -4.37 3.47
N ARG A 15 -13.75 -5.71 3.44
CA ARG A 15 -12.62 -6.50 3.92
C ARG A 15 -11.36 -6.26 3.09
N ARG A 16 -11.51 -6.16 1.78
CA ARG A 16 -10.38 -5.94 0.86
C ARG A 16 -10.66 -4.80 -0.10
N ALA A 17 -9.61 -4.09 -0.46
CA ALA A 17 -9.67 -3.04 -1.49
C ALA A 17 -8.27 -2.72 -2.00
N PHE A 18 -8.19 -2.23 -3.23
CA PHE A 18 -6.98 -1.65 -3.81
C PHE A 18 -7.28 -0.18 -4.13
N ILE A 19 -6.55 0.72 -3.50
CA ILE A 19 -6.81 2.16 -3.63
C ILE A 19 -5.59 2.84 -4.24
N ASN A 20 -5.77 3.51 -5.37
CA ASN A 20 -4.71 4.30 -6.00
C ASN A 20 -4.46 5.56 -5.14
N ILE A 21 -3.29 5.64 -4.53
CA ILE A 21 -2.91 6.75 -3.65
C ILE A 21 -1.83 7.65 -4.28
N THR A 22 -1.55 7.46 -5.56
CA THR A 22 -0.52 8.24 -6.26
C THR A 22 -0.74 9.75 -6.09
N GLY A 23 -1.97 10.22 -6.26
CA GLY A 23 -2.30 11.65 -6.11
C GLY A 23 -2.00 12.19 -4.72
N GLN A 24 -2.26 11.41 -3.67
CA GLN A 24 -1.96 11.80 -2.29
C GLN A 24 -0.45 11.87 -2.04
N VAL A 25 0.31 10.95 -2.63
CA VAL A 25 1.77 10.99 -2.52
C VAL A 25 2.35 12.18 -3.29
N GLU A 26 1.81 12.47 -4.47
CA GLU A 26 2.20 13.65 -5.24
C GLU A 26 1.93 14.94 -4.46
N GLU A 27 0.82 15.00 -3.73
CA GLU A 27 0.52 16.14 -2.85
C GLU A 27 1.57 16.29 -1.75
N CYS A 28 1.96 15.18 -1.12
CA CYS A 28 3.04 15.18 -0.13
C CYS A 28 4.35 15.69 -0.72
N LEU A 29 4.65 15.29 -1.95
CA LEU A 29 5.86 15.75 -2.64
C LEU A 29 5.81 17.27 -2.84
N ARG A 30 4.68 17.82 -3.27
CA ARG A 30 4.53 19.27 -3.41
C ARG A 30 4.72 20.00 -2.08
N GLU A 31 4.11 19.49 -1.01
CA GLU A 31 4.28 20.08 0.32
C GLU A 31 5.73 20.05 0.79
N SER A 32 6.47 18.98 0.47
CA SER A 32 7.86 18.82 0.88
C SER A 32 8.82 19.82 0.23
N GLY A 33 8.50 20.26 -0.97
CA GLY A 33 9.38 21.13 -1.77
C GLY A 33 10.64 20.43 -2.28
N VAL A 34 10.73 19.13 -2.14
CA VAL A 34 11.90 18.35 -2.62
C VAL A 34 11.82 18.20 -4.12
N ARG A 35 12.95 18.44 -4.79
CA ARG A 35 13.07 18.31 -6.24
C ARG A 35 13.92 17.12 -6.65
N GLU A 36 14.88 16.74 -5.82
CA GLU A 36 15.77 15.59 -6.05
C GLU A 36 15.87 14.80 -4.75
N GLY A 37 15.48 13.53 -4.77
CA GLY A 37 15.52 12.72 -3.57
C GLY A 37 14.77 11.42 -3.70
N LEU A 38 14.25 10.94 -2.57
CA LEU A 38 13.51 9.69 -2.47
C LEU A 38 12.25 9.89 -1.63
N VAL A 39 11.19 9.19 -2.00
CA VAL A 39 10.01 9.06 -1.17
C VAL A 39 9.83 7.60 -0.76
N LEU A 40 9.64 7.39 0.53
CA LEU A 40 9.20 6.11 1.10
C LEU A 40 7.70 6.20 1.35
N VAL A 41 6.94 5.21 0.88
CA VAL A 41 5.51 5.07 1.17
C VAL A 41 5.30 3.72 1.81
N ASN A 42 4.85 3.70 3.06
CA ASN A 42 4.96 2.54 3.92
C ASN A 42 3.65 2.26 4.65
N ALA A 43 3.09 1.06 4.45
CA ALA A 43 1.92 0.60 5.21
C ALA A 43 2.34 0.28 6.64
N MET A 44 1.73 0.97 7.60
CA MET A 44 2.07 0.88 9.02
C MET A 44 1.15 -0.10 9.76
N HIS A 45 0.52 -1.02 9.06
CA HIS A 45 -0.32 -2.05 9.66
C HIS A 45 -0.01 -3.40 9.02
N ILE A 46 0.02 -4.44 9.84
CA ILE A 46 0.47 -5.78 9.44
C ILE A 46 -0.50 -6.53 8.52
N THR A 47 -1.69 -5.97 8.26
CA THR A 47 -2.68 -6.52 7.33
C THR A 47 -2.98 -5.60 6.16
N ALA A 48 -2.12 -4.62 5.93
CA ALA A 48 -2.21 -3.71 4.79
C ALA A 48 -0.88 -3.67 4.03
N SER A 49 -0.91 -3.16 2.82
CA SER A 49 0.23 -3.17 1.91
C SER A 49 0.33 -1.86 1.15
N VAL A 50 1.51 -1.51 0.69
CA VAL A 50 1.74 -0.51 -0.35
C VAL A 50 2.54 -1.17 -1.46
N PHE A 51 2.06 -1.04 -2.70
CA PHE A 51 2.72 -1.64 -3.86
C PHE A 51 2.55 -0.75 -5.09
N ILE A 52 3.32 -1.02 -6.13
CA ILE A 52 3.29 -0.26 -7.38
C ILE A 52 2.96 -1.21 -8.52
N ASN A 53 1.94 -0.86 -9.30
CA ASN A 53 1.62 -1.52 -10.56
C ASN A 53 0.62 -0.66 -11.34
N ASP A 54 0.07 -1.21 -12.43
CA ASP A 54 -0.89 -0.55 -13.29
C ASP A 54 -2.26 -0.42 -12.60
N ASP A 55 -2.93 0.68 -12.87
CA ASP A 55 -4.31 0.91 -12.42
C ASP A 55 -5.27 0.45 -13.52
N GLU A 56 -5.59 -0.84 -13.52
CA GLU A 56 -6.47 -1.45 -14.53
C GLU A 56 -7.37 -2.47 -13.85
N SER A 57 -8.67 -2.38 -14.10
CA SER A 57 -9.68 -3.15 -13.37
C SER A 57 -9.54 -4.68 -13.53
N GLY A 58 -9.15 -5.14 -14.72
CA GLY A 58 -8.92 -6.56 -14.96
C GLY A 58 -7.75 -7.10 -14.15
N LEU A 59 -6.67 -6.31 -14.05
CA LEU A 59 -5.52 -6.67 -13.23
C LEU A 59 -5.89 -6.71 -11.74
N HIS A 60 -6.69 -5.76 -11.26
CA HIS A 60 -7.17 -5.77 -9.87
C HIS A 60 -8.02 -7.00 -9.59
N HIS A 61 -8.87 -7.39 -10.51
CA HIS A 61 -9.62 -8.63 -10.41
C HIS A 61 -8.69 -9.84 -10.33
N ASP A 62 -7.66 -9.86 -11.17
CA ASP A 62 -6.68 -10.95 -11.18
C ASP A 62 -5.90 -11.03 -9.88
N TYR A 63 -5.56 -9.89 -9.26
CA TYR A 63 -4.96 -9.90 -7.92
C TYR A 63 -5.88 -10.57 -6.90
N GLU A 64 -7.16 -10.27 -6.91
CA GLU A 64 -8.13 -10.88 -5.98
C GLU A 64 -8.16 -12.40 -6.14
N VAL A 65 -8.24 -12.88 -7.37
CA VAL A 65 -8.26 -14.33 -7.65
C VAL A 65 -6.94 -14.98 -7.22
N TRP A 66 -5.84 -14.37 -7.58
CA TRP A 66 -4.49 -14.89 -7.29
C TRP A 66 -4.22 -14.94 -5.78
N LEU A 67 -4.55 -13.87 -5.07
CA LEU A 67 -4.33 -13.79 -3.63
C LEU A 67 -5.20 -14.80 -2.87
N GLU A 68 -6.44 -15.02 -3.31
CA GLU A 68 -7.31 -16.03 -2.71
C GLU A 68 -6.82 -17.45 -2.97
N LYS A 69 -6.13 -17.70 -4.08
CA LYS A 69 -5.50 -18.99 -4.33
C LYS A 69 -4.29 -19.21 -3.44
N LEU A 70 -3.48 -18.16 -3.22
CA LEU A 70 -2.27 -18.25 -2.39
C LEU A 70 -2.59 -18.35 -0.90
N ALA A 71 -3.55 -17.56 -0.45
CA ALA A 71 -3.92 -17.44 0.96
C ALA A 71 -5.45 -17.28 1.08
N PRO A 72 -6.20 -18.37 0.89
CA PRO A 72 -7.66 -18.30 0.96
C PRO A 72 -8.13 -17.92 2.36
N HIS A 73 -9.15 -17.05 2.44
CA HIS A 73 -9.74 -16.66 3.71
C HIS A 73 -10.46 -17.83 4.37
N GLU A 74 -11.23 -18.58 3.59
CA GLU A 74 -12.00 -19.72 4.09
C GLU A 74 -11.32 -21.05 3.74
N PRO A 75 -11.40 -22.07 4.61
CA PRO A 75 -11.93 -21.99 5.98
C PRO A 75 -10.93 -21.32 6.92
N VAL A 76 -11.42 -20.45 7.79
CA VAL A 76 -10.56 -19.70 8.73
C VAL A 76 -9.78 -20.62 9.65
N SER A 77 -10.33 -21.80 9.96
CA SER A 77 -9.71 -22.79 10.84
C SER A 77 -8.47 -23.46 10.25
N GLN A 78 -8.20 -23.27 8.97
CA GLN A 78 -6.98 -23.84 8.36
C GLN A 78 -5.70 -23.22 8.87
N TYR A 79 -5.78 -22.02 9.46
CA TYR A 79 -4.61 -21.28 9.92
C TYR A 79 -4.46 -21.34 11.45
N ARG A 80 -3.25 -21.60 11.91
CA ARG A 80 -2.95 -21.62 13.36
C ARG A 80 -3.09 -20.25 14.01
N HIS A 81 -2.85 -19.16 13.24
CA HIS A 81 -3.03 -17.79 13.71
C HIS A 81 -4.49 -17.51 14.12
N ASN A 82 -5.44 -18.19 13.51
CA ASN A 82 -6.87 -17.93 13.69
C ASN A 82 -7.49 -18.63 14.89
N GLY A 83 -6.76 -18.69 16.01
CA GLY A 83 -7.34 -19.18 17.28
C GLY A 83 -8.43 -18.25 17.80
N TYR A 84 -8.14 -16.95 17.84
CA TYR A 84 -9.08 -15.90 18.26
C TYR A 84 -9.34 -14.88 17.13
N GLU A 85 -8.56 -14.93 16.07
CA GLU A 85 -8.64 -14.02 14.96
C GLU A 85 -9.22 -14.71 13.73
N ASP A 86 -9.48 -13.94 12.68
CA ASP A 86 -9.96 -14.45 11.40
C ASP A 86 -9.14 -13.91 10.22
N ASN A 87 -7.94 -13.40 10.47
CA ASN A 87 -7.20 -12.56 9.54
C ASN A 87 -5.82 -13.08 9.15
N ALA A 88 -5.55 -14.37 9.35
CA ALA A 88 -4.25 -14.95 8.96
C ALA A 88 -3.97 -14.73 7.47
N ASP A 89 -5.00 -14.89 6.63
CA ASP A 89 -4.87 -14.67 5.18
C ASP A 89 -4.47 -13.22 4.86
N ALA A 90 -4.96 -12.25 5.64
CA ALA A 90 -4.62 -10.84 5.45
C ALA A 90 -3.13 -10.59 5.72
N HIS A 91 -2.56 -11.21 6.76
CA HIS A 91 -1.13 -11.14 7.03
C HIS A 91 -0.31 -11.74 5.87
N LEU A 92 -0.77 -12.85 5.32
CA LEU A 92 -0.08 -13.52 4.22
C LEU A 92 -0.17 -12.72 2.93
N LYS A 93 -1.33 -12.16 2.63
CA LYS A 93 -1.53 -11.28 1.47
C LYS A 93 -0.63 -10.05 1.56
N ARG A 94 -0.57 -9.40 2.74
CA ARG A 94 0.33 -8.29 2.98
C ARG A 94 1.80 -8.70 2.77
N GLN A 95 2.17 -9.88 3.25
CA GLN A 95 3.54 -10.37 3.10
C GLN A 95 3.94 -10.52 1.63
N VAL A 96 3.01 -10.99 0.80
CA VAL A 96 3.24 -11.18 -0.64
C VAL A 96 3.27 -9.84 -1.37
N MET A 97 2.33 -8.95 -1.07
CA MET A 97 2.18 -7.67 -1.77
C MET A 97 3.18 -6.61 -1.32
N GLY A 98 3.71 -6.75 -0.12
CA GLY A 98 4.78 -5.89 0.37
C GLY A 98 4.33 -4.84 1.36
N ARG A 99 5.31 -4.34 2.13
CA ARG A 99 5.12 -3.34 3.18
C ARG A 99 5.25 -1.92 2.65
N GLU A 100 6.22 -1.65 1.78
CA GLU A 100 6.58 -0.31 1.36
C GLU A 100 7.11 -0.28 -0.06
N VAL A 101 7.11 0.92 -0.61
CA VAL A 101 7.79 1.22 -1.87
C VAL A 101 8.68 2.44 -1.68
N VAL A 102 9.74 2.51 -2.48
CA VAL A 102 10.60 3.69 -2.57
C VAL A 102 10.58 4.15 -4.02
N VAL A 103 10.30 5.44 -4.23
CA VAL A 103 10.25 6.04 -5.56
C VAL A 103 11.25 7.18 -5.62
N ALA A 104 12.03 7.24 -6.68
CA ALA A 104 12.92 8.37 -6.91
C ALA A 104 12.11 9.64 -7.19
N ILE A 105 12.62 10.76 -6.73
CA ILE A 105 12.11 12.09 -7.05
C ILE A 105 13.14 12.75 -7.97
N THR A 106 12.72 13.09 -9.18
CA THR A 106 13.57 13.70 -10.18
C THR A 106 12.87 14.94 -10.71
N ASP A 107 13.54 16.07 -10.66
CA ASP A 107 13.02 17.34 -11.17
C ASP A 107 11.63 17.69 -10.61
N GLY A 108 11.43 17.40 -9.33
CA GLY A 108 10.20 17.70 -8.60
C GLY A 108 9.04 16.77 -8.89
N ARG A 109 9.28 15.62 -9.50
CA ARG A 109 8.24 14.66 -9.87
C ARG A 109 8.62 13.25 -9.39
N LEU A 110 7.61 12.43 -9.16
CA LEU A 110 7.81 11.00 -8.98
C LEU A 110 8.33 10.41 -10.30
N ASP A 111 9.47 9.74 -10.22
CA ASP A 111 10.15 9.20 -11.41
C ASP A 111 9.63 7.79 -11.67
N PHE A 112 8.55 7.72 -12.45
CA PHE A 112 7.79 6.50 -12.71
C PHE A 112 7.98 5.98 -14.12
N GLY A 113 7.85 4.66 -14.27
CA GLY A 113 7.51 4.08 -15.56
C GLY A 113 6.09 4.50 -15.96
N THR A 114 5.77 4.36 -17.24
CA THR A 114 4.54 4.90 -17.84
C THR A 114 3.26 4.47 -17.11
N TRP A 115 3.21 3.22 -16.64
CA TRP A 115 2.00 2.64 -16.06
C TRP A 115 2.09 2.41 -14.56
N GLU A 116 3.17 2.89 -13.91
CA GLU A 116 3.34 2.73 -12.49
C GLU A 116 2.44 3.69 -11.70
N ARG A 117 1.70 3.13 -10.74
CA ARG A 117 0.90 3.89 -9.78
C ARG A 117 1.09 3.27 -8.42
N ILE A 118 0.99 4.08 -7.38
CA ILE A 118 1.14 3.63 -5.99
C ILE A 118 -0.23 3.25 -5.46
N PHE A 119 -0.32 2.04 -4.91
CA PHE A 119 -1.56 1.51 -4.34
C PHE A 119 -1.43 1.23 -2.85
N TYR A 120 -2.52 1.50 -2.13
CA TYR A 120 -2.75 0.97 -0.80
C TYR A 120 -3.61 -0.27 -0.93
N GLY A 121 -3.12 -1.41 -0.40
CA GLY A 121 -3.85 -2.66 -0.38
C GLY A 121 -4.41 -2.92 1.01
N GLU A 122 -5.72 -3.07 1.11
CA GLU A 122 -6.40 -3.42 2.35
C GLU A 122 -6.78 -4.88 2.32
N PHE A 123 -6.41 -5.64 3.36
CA PHE A 123 -6.74 -7.06 3.44
C PHE A 123 -7.55 -7.44 4.68
N ASP A 124 -7.79 -6.50 5.60
CA ASP A 124 -8.55 -6.70 6.82
C ASP A 124 -9.22 -5.38 7.22
N GLY A 125 -10.17 -4.94 6.40
CA GLY A 125 -10.82 -3.65 6.54
C GLY A 125 -11.72 -3.52 7.78
N GLY A 126 -12.36 -2.35 7.91
CA GLY A 126 -13.23 -2.05 9.02
C GLY A 126 -12.53 -1.44 10.22
N ARG A 127 -11.27 -1.04 10.08
CA ARG A 127 -10.51 -0.34 11.13
C ARG A 127 -9.62 0.71 10.51
N GLN A 128 -9.25 1.73 11.29
CA GLN A 128 -8.33 2.77 10.83
C GLN A 128 -6.91 2.23 10.73
N LYS A 129 -6.27 2.54 9.61
CA LYS A 129 -4.87 2.19 9.36
C LYS A 129 -4.17 3.37 8.73
N ARG A 130 -2.87 3.46 8.93
CA ARG A 130 -2.09 4.60 8.41
C ARG A 130 -1.02 4.14 7.44
N VAL A 131 -0.71 5.04 6.52
CA VAL A 131 0.41 4.92 5.59
C VAL A 131 1.36 6.07 5.89
N LEU A 132 2.61 5.75 6.14
CA LEU A 132 3.65 6.75 6.36
C LEU A 132 4.24 7.17 5.03
N VAL A 133 4.28 8.47 4.79
CA VAL A 133 5.01 9.05 3.67
C VAL A 133 6.22 9.80 4.25
N LYS A 134 7.41 9.41 3.84
CA LYS A 134 8.67 10.04 4.25
C LYS A 134 9.44 10.46 3.01
N ILE A 135 9.79 11.74 2.94
CA ILE A 135 10.51 12.29 1.78
C ILE A 135 11.81 12.92 2.29
N ILE A 136 12.90 12.57 1.65
CA ILE A 136 14.22 13.19 1.92
C ILE A 136 14.85 13.61 0.61
N GLY A 137 15.56 14.74 0.63
CA GLY A 137 16.26 15.22 -0.56
C GLY A 137 16.54 16.71 -0.52
N GLU A 138 16.85 17.23 -1.68
CA GLU A 138 17.16 18.66 -1.86
C GLU A 138 16.03 19.40 -2.57
#